data_9a2ff9f0e7d53b6977bead33bc7313c3
#
_entry.id   9a2ff9f0e7d53b6977bead33bc7313c3
#
_cell.length_a   1.000
_cell.length_b   1.000
_cell.length_c   1.000
_cell.angle_alpha   90.00
_cell.angle_beta   90.00
_cell.angle_gamma   90.00
#
_symmetry.space_group_name_H-M   'P 1'
#
loop_
_entity.id
_entity.type
_entity.pdbx_description
1 polymer ?
#
loop_
_entity_poly.entity_id
_entity_poly.type
_entity_poly.pdbx_seq_one_letter_code
_entity_poly.pdbx_strand_id
1 'polypeptide(L)'
;MAAEESTAMSYEKIYDMGTGLIIAKVQLDKVREQDINARIMRKEMQDQLTANIKNRGQLESLPLLVEKDGVLEIISGHHRIKSARAAGMKEIIAIIDVSGLSRSKIASKQLAHNAISGFDD
;
A
#
# COMPACT_ATOMS: atom_id res chain seq x y z
N MET A 1 -21.06 -18.10 2.81
CA MET A 1 -20.59 -18.03 2.63
C MET A 1 -19.64 -17.14 2.39
N ALA A 2 -19.60 -16.67 1.84
CA ALA A 2 -18.62 -15.70 1.61
C ALA A 2 -18.18 -14.95 2.79
N ALA A 3 -18.90 -15.08 3.79
CA ALA A 3 -18.56 -14.35 5.01
C ALA A 3 -17.21 -14.71 5.52
N GLU A 4 -16.86 -15.96 5.43
CA GLU A 4 -15.58 -16.30 5.97
C GLU A 4 -14.47 -15.78 5.11
N GLU A 5 -14.66 -15.72 3.83
CA GLU A 5 -13.63 -15.12 3.04
C GLU A 5 -13.48 -13.66 3.35
N SER A 6 -14.57 -12.98 3.53
CA SER A 6 -14.45 -11.57 3.80
C SER A 6 -13.79 -11.31 5.13
N THR A 7 -13.98 -12.17 6.11
CA THR A 7 -13.32 -11.96 7.38
C THR A 7 -11.84 -12.25 7.27
N ALA A 8 -11.45 -13.17 6.41
CA ALA A 8 -10.05 -13.48 6.27
C ALA A 8 -9.32 -12.48 5.39
N MET A 9 -10.06 -11.74 4.58
CA MET A 9 -9.43 -10.90 3.59
C MET A 9 -9.54 -9.45 3.94
N SER A 10 -8.42 -8.76 3.85
CA SER A 10 -8.37 -7.33 4.01
C SER A 10 -8.53 -6.63 2.68
N TYR A 11 -8.75 -7.37 1.63
CA TYR A 11 -8.77 -6.82 0.29
C TYR A 11 -9.65 -7.66 -0.62
N GLU A 12 -10.02 -7.08 -1.74
CA GLU A 12 -10.79 -7.75 -2.77
C GLU A 12 -9.97 -7.74 -4.04
N LYS A 13 -9.62 -8.92 -4.54
CA LYS A 13 -8.80 -9.02 -5.74
C LYS A 13 -9.58 -8.54 -6.96
N ILE A 14 -8.95 -7.69 -7.75
CA ILE A 14 -9.52 -7.19 -8.98
C ILE A 14 -8.87 -7.88 -10.18
N TYR A 15 -7.56 -8.05 -10.15
CA TYR A 15 -6.86 -8.60 -11.30
C TYR A 15 -5.62 -9.35 -10.82
N ASP A 16 -5.41 -10.53 -11.39
CA ASP A 16 -4.23 -11.33 -11.07
C ASP A 16 -3.20 -11.09 -12.17
N MET A 17 -2.05 -10.58 -11.77
CA MET A 17 -1.00 -10.25 -12.72
C MET A 17 -0.17 -11.44 -13.13
N GLY A 18 -0.36 -12.59 -12.48
CA GLY A 18 0.27 -13.81 -12.94
C GLY A 18 1.65 -14.10 -12.41
N THR A 19 2.17 -13.26 -11.54
CA THR A 19 3.53 -13.43 -11.04
C THR A 19 3.60 -13.35 -9.54
N GLY A 20 2.50 -13.66 -8.88
CA GLY A 20 2.43 -13.49 -7.43
C GLY A 20 2.03 -12.09 -7.03
N LEU A 21 1.69 -11.27 -7.99
CA LEU A 21 1.20 -9.93 -7.74
C LEU A 21 -0.25 -9.84 -8.17
N ILE A 22 -1.04 -9.13 -7.40
CA ILE A 22 -2.43 -8.88 -7.77
C ILE A 22 -2.73 -7.40 -7.60
N ILE A 23 -3.74 -6.95 -8.32
CA ILE A 23 -4.30 -5.63 -8.10
C ILE A 23 -5.57 -5.84 -7.30
N ALA A 24 -5.74 -5.08 -6.23
CA ALA A 24 -6.84 -5.31 -5.32
C ALA A 24 -7.36 -4.02 -4.72
N LYS A 25 -8.63 -4.06 -4.33
CA LYS A 25 -9.21 -2.99 -3.52
C LYS A 25 -8.92 -3.33 -2.07
N VAL A 26 -8.31 -2.40 -1.35
CA VAL A 26 -7.77 -2.64 -0.03
C VAL A 26 -8.43 -1.71 0.97
N GLN A 27 -8.80 -2.27 2.12
CA GLN A 27 -9.32 -1.47 3.23
C GLN A 27 -8.13 -0.82 3.93
N LEU A 28 -8.12 0.50 3.98
CA LEU A 28 -6.97 1.21 4.54
C LEU A 28 -6.73 0.90 6.01
N ASP A 29 -7.78 0.60 6.76
CA ASP A 29 -7.59 0.31 8.18
C ASP A 29 -6.95 -1.05 8.41
N LYS A 30 -6.78 -1.85 7.37
CA LYS A 30 -6.12 -3.14 7.48
C LYS A 30 -4.67 -3.11 7.03
N VAL A 31 -4.18 -1.95 6.62
CA VAL A 31 -2.80 -1.82 6.16
C VAL A 31 -1.96 -1.34 7.33
N ARG A 32 -0.90 -2.08 7.61
CA ARG A 32 0.02 -1.70 8.67
C ARG A 32 1.11 -0.80 8.12
N GLU A 33 1.29 0.34 8.76
CA GLU A 33 2.40 1.20 8.42
C GLU A 33 3.61 0.80 9.25
N GLN A 34 4.76 0.84 8.59
CA GLN A 34 6.02 0.66 9.29
C GLN A 34 6.73 1.98 9.25
N ASP A 35 7.35 2.34 10.36
CA ASP A 35 8.01 3.63 10.40
C ASP A 35 9.51 3.53 10.26
N ILE A 36 10.03 2.34 10.07
CA ILE A 36 11.47 2.18 10.08
C ILE A 36 12.14 2.74 8.84
N ASN A 37 11.45 2.78 7.73
CA ASN A 37 12.06 3.28 6.51
C ASN A 37 11.29 4.41 5.91
N ALA A 38 10.48 5.05 6.67
CA ALA A 38 9.70 6.14 6.14
C ALA A 38 10.62 7.28 5.76
N ARG A 39 10.55 7.72 4.53
CA ARG A 39 11.30 8.88 4.13
C ARG A 39 10.56 10.11 4.57
N ILE A 40 11.31 11.12 4.93
CA ILE A 40 10.71 12.35 5.35
C ILE A 40 10.31 13.15 4.13
N MET A 41 9.06 13.52 4.07
CA MET A 41 8.56 14.36 3.00
C MET A 41 8.20 15.69 3.62
N ARG A 42 8.55 16.78 2.95
CA ARG A 42 8.22 18.10 3.47
C ARG A 42 6.72 18.26 3.56
N LYS A 43 6.30 19.02 4.55
CA LYS A 43 4.89 19.16 4.85
C LYS A 43 4.11 19.72 3.66
N GLU A 44 4.69 20.67 2.95
CA GLU A 44 4.01 21.24 1.79
C GLU A 44 3.75 20.20 0.73
N MET A 45 4.70 19.33 0.49
CA MET A 45 4.54 18.27 -0.50
C MET A 45 3.50 17.26 -0.04
N GLN A 46 3.51 16.93 1.24
CA GLN A 46 2.54 16.02 1.79
C GLN A 46 1.12 16.60 1.69
N ASP A 47 0.98 17.88 2.00
CA ASP A 47 -0.31 18.54 1.92
C ASP A 47 -0.81 18.59 0.48
N GLN A 48 0.10 18.84 -0.45
CA GLN A 48 -0.27 18.89 -1.85
C GLN A 48 -0.71 17.52 -2.36
N LEU A 49 -0.01 16.49 -1.96
CA LEU A 49 -0.38 15.13 -2.32
C LEU A 49 -1.75 14.79 -1.76
N THR A 50 -2.00 15.14 -0.52
CA THR A 50 -3.29 14.91 0.11
C THR A 50 -4.40 15.63 -0.65
N ALA A 51 -4.16 16.88 -1.02
CA ALA A 51 -5.15 17.66 -1.75
C ALA A 51 -5.44 17.05 -3.12
N ASN A 52 -4.40 16.57 -3.80
CA ASN A 52 -4.59 15.94 -5.10
C ASN A 52 -5.42 14.67 -4.99
N ILE A 53 -5.17 13.86 -3.99
CA ILE A 53 -5.93 12.66 -3.77
C ILE A 53 -7.39 13.01 -3.47
N LYS A 54 -7.60 14.02 -2.65
CA LYS A 54 -8.93 14.43 -2.27
C LYS A 54 -9.71 14.91 -3.49
N ASN A 55 -9.05 15.66 -4.36
CA ASN A 55 -9.71 16.19 -5.56
C ASN A 55 -10.03 15.09 -6.55
N ARG A 56 -9.15 14.11 -6.70
CA ARG A 56 -9.37 13.03 -7.64
C ARG A 56 -10.27 11.95 -7.09
N GLY A 57 -10.26 11.76 -5.80
CA GLY A 57 -10.98 10.67 -5.17
C GLY A 57 -10.28 9.34 -5.28
N GLN A 58 -9.05 9.32 -5.76
CA GLN A 58 -8.30 8.08 -5.88
C GLN A 58 -6.82 8.39 -6.04
N LEU A 59 -6.00 7.36 -5.82
CA LEU A 59 -4.57 7.49 -6.03
C LEU A 59 -4.26 7.38 -7.52
N GLU A 60 -3.28 8.14 -7.98
CA GLU A 60 -2.85 8.08 -9.36
C GLU A 60 -1.71 7.09 -9.57
N SER A 61 -1.01 6.73 -8.52
CA SER A 61 -0.02 5.66 -8.55
C SER A 61 -0.38 4.67 -7.49
N LEU A 62 -0.21 3.40 -7.77
CA LEU A 62 -0.63 2.36 -6.85
C LEU A 62 0.49 2.02 -5.89
N PRO A 63 0.22 1.98 -4.59
CA PRO A 63 1.21 1.49 -3.63
C PRO A 63 1.45 0.01 -3.84
N LEU A 64 2.60 -0.46 -3.39
CA LEU A 64 2.91 -1.89 -3.40
C LEU A 64 2.90 -2.39 -1.97
N LEU A 65 2.05 -3.35 -1.71
CA LEU A 65 1.89 -3.97 -0.40
C LEU A 65 2.32 -5.42 -0.47
N VAL A 66 2.50 -6.03 0.68
CA VAL A 66 2.75 -7.46 0.77
C VAL A 66 1.82 -8.05 1.81
N GLU A 67 1.32 -9.25 1.54
CA GLU A 67 0.55 -10.00 2.52
C GLU A 67 1.48 -10.95 3.24
N LYS A 68 1.55 -10.84 4.56
CA LYS A 68 2.40 -11.69 5.37
C LYS A 68 1.64 -12.06 6.62
N ASP A 69 1.36 -13.36 6.77
CA ASP A 69 0.67 -13.87 7.96
C ASP A 69 -0.66 -13.16 8.19
N GLY A 70 -1.37 -12.89 7.10
CA GLY A 70 -2.68 -12.26 7.18
C GLY A 70 -2.67 -10.77 7.38
N VAL A 71 -1.50 -10.16 7.34
CA VAL A 71 -1.35 -8.71 7.53
C VAL A 71 -0.83 -8.09 6.26
N LEU A 72 -1.36 -6.93 5.90
CA LEU A 72 -0.87 -6.17 4.76
C LEU A 72 0.13 -5.14 5.25
N GLU A 73 1.33 -5.18 4.67
CA GLU A 73 2.39 -4.25 5.03
C GLU A 73 2.82 -3.49 3.79
N ILE A 74 3.31 -2.29 3.98
CA ILE A 74 3.67 -1.42 2.87
C ILE A 74 5.11 -1.71 2.44
N ILE A 75 5.30 -2.00 1.16
CA ILE A 75 6.63 -2.06 0.60
C ILE A 75 7.01 -0.71 0.03
N SER A 76 6.11 -0.09 -0.69
CA SER A 76 6.36 1.19 -1.34
C SER A 76 5.07 1.98 -1.35
N GLY A 77 5.19 3.30 -1.19
CA GLY A 77 4.01 4.16 -1.21
C GLY A 77 3.54 4.59 0.16
N HIS A 78 4.46 4.65 1.13
CA HIS A 78 4.10 5.06 2.48
C HIS A 78 3.42 6.42 2.51
N HIS A 79 3.94 7.37 1.75
CA HIS A 79 3.38 8.72 1.76
C HIS A 79 2.02 8.77 1.08
N ARG A 80 1.82 7.93 0.06
CA ARG A 80 0.51 7.85 -0.58
C ARG A 80 -0.53 7.27 0.36
N ILE A 81 -0.17 6.23 1.09
CA ILE A 81 -1.09 5.65 2.08
C ILE A 81 -1.44 6.69 3.14
N LYS A 82 -0.42 7.37 3.64
CA LYS A 82 -0.63 8.38 4.65
C LYS A 82 -1.53 9.50 4.14
N SER A 83 -1.28 9.94 2.91
CA SER A 83 -2.09 11.00 2.30
C SER A 83 -3.50 10.54 2.00
N ALA A 84 -3.66 9.28 1.60
CA ALA A 84 -5.00 8.75 1.38
C ALA A 84 -5.82 8.75 2.67
N ARG A 85 -5.20 8.37 3.77
CA ARG A 85 -5.86 8.43 5.06
C ARG A 85 -6.22 9.86 5.44
N ALA A 86 -5.28 10.78 5.22
CA ALA A 86 -5.52 12.18 5.52
C ALA A 86 -6.63 12.76 4.65
N ALA A 87 -6.79 12.24 3.43
CA ALA A 87 -7.84 12.68 2.53
C ALA A 87 -9.20 12.06 2.86
N GLY A 88 -9.24 11.17 3.84
CA GLY A 88 -10.50 10.58 4.26
C GLY A 88 -10.91 9.34 3.49
N MET A 89 -10.01 8.76 2.71
CA MET A 89 -10.34 7.54 1.97
C MET A 89 -10.40 6.36 2.90
N LYS A 90 -11.31 5.45 2.64
CA LYS A 90 -11.43 4.21 3.40
C LYS A 90 -10.87 3.03 2.66
N GLU A 91 -10.84 3.11 1.34
CA GLU A 91 -10.34 2.04 0.48
C GLU A 91 -9.46 2.63 -0.59
N ILE A 92 -8.50 1.87 -1.05
CA ILE A 92 -7.67 2.26 -2.17
C ILE A 92 -7.46 1.06 -3.07
N ILE A 93 -6.98 1.32 -4.27
CA ILE A 93 -6.51 0.26 -5.15
C ILE A 93 -5.00 0.16 -4.95
N ALA A 94 -4.50 -1.03 -4.81
CA ALA A 94 -3.07 -1.24 -4.57
C ALA A 94 -2.63 -2.53 -5.26
N ILE A 95 -1.32 -2.67 -5.42
CA ILE A 95 -0.73 -3.93 -5.87
C ILE A 95 -0.31 -4.68 -4.61
N ILE A 96 -0.63 -5.96 -4.54
CA ILE A 96 -0.28 -6.77 -3.39
C ILE A 96 0.57 -7.96 -3.85
N ASP A 97 1.69 -8.16 -3.18
CA ASP A 97 2.50 -9.34 -3.40
C ASP A 97 1.96 -10.45 -2.50
N VAL A 98 1.40 -11.47 -3.13
CA VAL A 98 0.81 -12.59 -2.40
C VAL A 98 1.59 -13.87 -2.60
N SER A 99 2.85 -13.75 -3.03
CA SER A 99 3.66 -14.91 -3.34
C SER A 99 4.27 -15.60 -2.10
N GLY A 100 4.07 -15.02 -0.93
CA GLY A 100 4.58 -15.66 0.28
C GLY A 100 6.02 -15.29 0.59
N LEU A 101 6.38 -14.03 0.43
CA LEU A 101 7.74 -13.60 0.66
C LEU A 101 8.16 -13.81 2.10
N SER A 102 9.42 -14.17 2.28
CA SER A 102 10.01 -14.25 3.62
C SER A 102 10.22 -12.84 4.16
N ARG A 103 10.43 -12.77 5.47
CA ARG A 103 10.65 -11.47 6.10
C ARG A 103 11.90 -10.78 5.53
N SER A 104 12.94 -11.52 5.23
CA SER A 104 14.15 -10.91 4.68
C SER A 104 13.92 -10.41 3.24
N LYS A 105 13.12 -11.11 2.47
CA LYS A 105 12.80 -10.64 1.13
C LYS A 105 11.94 -9.39 1.17
N ILE A 106 11.02 -9.31 2.10
CA ILE A 106 10.21 -8.11 2.27
C ILE A 106 11.10 -6.93 2.58
N ALA A 107 12.03 -7.10 3.52
CA ALA A 107 12.95 -6.03 3.87
C ALA A 107 13.80 -5.59 2.69
N SER A 108 14.28 -6.55 1.91
CA SER A 108 15.04 -6.25 0.72
C SER A 108 14.25 -5.43 -0.28
N LYS A 109 12.99 -5.80 -0.48
CA LYS A 109 12.16 -5.07 -1.43
C LYS A 109 11.88 -3.65 -0.95
N GLN A 110 11.63 -3.50 0.35
CA GLN A 110 11.41 -2.17 0.91
C GLN A 110 12.62 -1.29 0.69
N LEU A 111 13.79 -1.84 0.94
CA LEU A 111 15.02 -1.10 0.78
C LEU A 111 15.25 -0.72 -0.68
N ALA A 112 15.05 -1.68 -1.58
CA ALA A 112 15.28 -1.45 -3.00
C ALA A 112 14.33 -0.38 -3.55
N HIS A 113 13.07 -0.44 -3.16
CA HIS A 113 12.11 0.54 -3.65
C HIS A 113 12.41 1.93 -3.14
N ASN A 114 12.80 2.03 -1.88
CA ASN A 114 13.15 3.34 -1.33
C ASN A 114 14.39 3.91 -1.98
N ALA A 115 15.38 3.06 -2.24
CA ALA A 115 16.62 3.54 -2.83
C ALA A 115 16.42 3.99 -4.27
N ILE A 116 15.56 3.29 -5.01
CA ILE A 116 15.37 3.60 -6.41
C ILE A 116 14.49 4.83 -6.58
N SER A 117 13.42 4.91 -5.84
CA SER A 117 12.47 5.97 -6.11
C SER A 117 12.86 7.31 -5.58
N GLY A 118 13.87 7.39 -4.73
CA GLY A 118 14.30 8.68 -4.26
C GLY A 118 13.38 9.25 -3.21
N PHE A 119 12.14 9.54 -3.55
CA PHE A 119 11.18 9.95 -2.59
C PHE A 119 10.16 8.88 -2.53
N ASP A 120 10.14 7.99 -1.90
CA ASP A 120 9.22 6.99 -1.75
C ASP A 120 7.88 7.38 -2.05
N ASP A 121 7.49 7.27 -2.98
CA ASP A 121 6.34 7.42 -3.26
C ASP A 121 5.79 7.47 -3.51
#